data_1de9cdeb2ccb274ca7e7a056ead2198d
#
_entry.id   1de9cdeb2ccb274ca7e7a056ead2198d
#
_cell.length_a   1.000
_cell.length_b   1.000
_cell.length_c   1.000
_cell.angle_alpha   90.00
_cell.angle_beta   90.00
_cell.angle_gamma   90.00
#
_symmetry.space_group_name_H-M   'P 1'
#
loop_
_entity.id
_entity.type
_entity.pdbx_description
1 polymer ?
#
loop_
_entity_poly.entity_id
_entity_poly.type
_entity_poly.pdbx_seq_one_letter_code
_entity_poly.pdbx_strand_id
1 'polypeptide(L)'
;MIINIIDERVRRHISTFGAYSVSKVGLKHLTELAAIEWGETVRVNGIAPGLILSPQGGSIDYLEKAAKKVPTKNHGSMENLLQAFDYLLENQFVNGDTLFVDGGASWRCS
;
A
#
# COMPACT_ATOMS: atom_id res chain seq x y z
N MET A 1 -8.43 -16.14 -1.03
CA MET A 1 -8.30 -14.68 -0.82
C MET A 1 -7.43 -14.09 -1.92
N ILE A 2 -7.79 -12.92 -2.37
CA ILE A 2 -6.98 -12.14 -3.32
C ILE A 2 -6.45 -10.92 -2.56
N ILE A 3 -5.15 -10.63 -2.72
CA ILE A 3 -4.54 -9.40 -2.20
C ILE A 3 -3.94 -8.65 -3.37
N ASN A 4 -4.41 -7.43 -3.59
CA ASN A 4 -3.87 -6.54 -4.62
C ASN A 4 -2.83 -5.62 -4.00
N ILE A 5 -1.69 -5.47 -4.68
CA ILE A 5 -0.65 -4.55 -4.24
C ILE A 5 -0.96 -3.18 -4.84
N ILE A 6 -1.32 -2.25 -3.96
CA ILE A 6 -1.72 -0.91 -4.34
C ILE A 6 -0.50 0.00 -4.14
N ASP A 7 -0.68 1.21 -3.72
CA ASP A 7 0.41 2.15 -3.43
C ASP A 7 -0.14 3.22 -2.47
N GLU A 8 0.67 3.68 -1.55
CA GLU A 8 0.24 4.71 -0.60
C GLU A 8 -0.15 6.02 -1.30
N ARG A 9 0.31 6.22 -2.54
CA ARG A 9 -0.01 7.41 -3.35
C ARG A 9 -1.51 7.58 -3.59
N VAL A 10 -2.31 6.52 -3.44
CA VAL A 10 -3.77 6.60 -3.66
C VAL A 10 -4.46 7.58 -2.70
N ARG A 11 -3.81 7.94 -1.59
CA ARG A 11 -4.31 8.95 -0.65
C ARG A 11 -3.77 10.35 -0.93
N ARG A 12 -2.81 10.50 -1.87
CA ARG A 12 -2.15 11.78 -2.11
C ARG A 12 -2.48 12.33 -3.48
N HIS A 13 -2.54 13.64 -3.58
CA HIS A 13 -2.73 14.34 -4.86
C HIS A 13 -1.40 14.88 -5.32
N ILE A 14 -0.62 14.04 -6.00
CA ILE A 14 0.70 14.37 -6.52
C ILE A 14 0.61 14.27 -8.05
N SER A 15 0.99 15.34 -8.76
CA SER A 15 0.85 15.38 -10.21
C SER A 15 1.87 14.51 -10.96
N THR A 16 3.05 14.24 -10.34
CA THR A 16 4.06 13.37 -10.95
C THR A 16 3.55 11.93 -11.04
N PHE A 17 3.83 11.26 -12.15
CA PHE A 17 3.36 9.90 -12.41
C PHE A 17 1.84 9.78 -12.31
N GLY A 18 1.13 10.76 -12.93
CA GLY A 18 -0.33 10.83 -12.83
C GLY A 18 -1.05 9.58 -13.34
N ALA A 19 -0.63 9.04 -14.49
CA ALA A 19 -1.24 7.82 -15.04
C ALA A 19 -1.05 6.62 -14.10
N TYR A 20 0.12 6.50 -13.50
CA TYR A 20 0.39 5.46 -12.50
C TYR A 20 -0.54 5.62 -11.29
N SER A 21 -0.67 6.83 -10.77
CA SER A 21 -1.53 7.10 -9.62
C SER A 21 -2.99 6.76 -9.93
N VAL A 22 -3.49 7.14 -11.11
CA VAL A 22 -4.85 6.81 -11.53
C VAL A 22 -5.05 5.29 -11.60
N SER A 23 -4.07 4.56 -12.13
CA SER A 23 -4.16 3.10 -12.21
C SER A 23 -4.26 2.46 -10.81
N LYS A 24 -3.53 2.97 -9.85
CA LYS A 24 -3.55 2.45 -8.47
C LYS A 24 -4.84 2.83 -7.73
N VAL A 25 -5.36 4.02 -7.95
CA VAL A 25 -6.70 4.40 -7.44
C VAL A 25 -7.77 3.50 -8.03
N GLY A 26 -7.69 3.22 -9.32
CA GLY A 26 -8.60 2.28 -9.98
C GLY A 26 -8.51 0.87 -9.40
N LEU A 27 -7.29 0.39 -9.15
CA LEU A 27 -7.08 -0.93 -8.54
C LEU A 27 -7.67 -1.00 -7.13
N LYS A 28 -7.53 0.06 -6.34
CA LYS A 28 -8.14 0.14 -5.02
C LYS A 28 -9.66 0.03 -5.12
N HIS A 29 -10.26 0.76 -6.04
CA HIS A 29 -11.71 0.72 -6.24
C HIS A 29 -12.17 -0.65 -6.72
N LEU A 30 -11.44 -1.27 -7.66
CA LEU A 30 -11.74 -2.62 -8.12
C LEU A 30 -11.67 -3.63 -6.98
N THR A 31 -10.73 -3.47 -6.06
CA THR A 31 -10.62 -4.31 -4.86
C THR A 31 -11.92 -4.26 -4.05
N GLU A 32 -12.45 -3.06 -3.86
CA GLU A 32 -13.70 -2.84 -3.11
C GLU A 32 -14.90 -3.44 -3.81
N LEU A 33 -15.01 -3.24 -5.13
CA LEU A 33 -16.09 -3.81 -5.93
C LEU A 33 -16.04 -5.35 -5.92
N ALA A 34 -14.87 -5.92 -6.10
CA ALA A 34 -14.69 -7.36 -6.09
C ALA A 34 -15.01 -7.97 -4.72
N ALA A 35 -14.66 -7.27 -3.65
CA ALA A 35 -14.98 -7.71 -2.29
C ALA A 35 -16.49 -7.84 -2.08
N ILE A 36 -17.27 -6.93 -2.66
CA ILE A 36 -18.73 -6.99 -2.59
C ILE A 36 -19.25 -8.15 -3.45
N GLU A 37 -18.80 -8.21 -4.69
CA GLU A 37 -19.34 -9.18 -5.67
C GLU A 37 -19.03 -10.62 -5.29
N TRP A 38 -17.81 -10.89 -4.82
CA TRP A 38 -17.32 -12.24 -4.57
C TRP A 38 -17.27 -12.64 -3.09
N GLY A 39 -17.75 -11.77 -2.20
CA GLY A 39 -17.55 -11.92 -0.76
C GLY A 39 -18.00 -13.23 -0.15
N GLU A 40 -19.00 -13.91 -0.76
CA GLU A 40 -19.45 -15.21 -0.26
C GLU A 40 -18.40 -16.31 -0.45
N THR A 41 -17.54 -16.18 -1.45
CA THR A 41 -16.59 -17.22 -1.81
C THR A 41 -15.14 -16.79 -1.68
N VAL A 42 -14.84 -15.51 -1.93
CA VAL A 42 -13.46 -15.00 -1.95
C VAL A 42 -13.44 -13.63 -1.30
N ARG A 43 -12.54 -13.46 -0.34
CA ARG A 43 -12.23 -12.13 0.21
C ARG A 43 -11.21 -11.44 -0.70
N VAL A 44 -11.37 -10.14 -0.91
CA VAL A 44 -10.47 -9.35 -1.73
C VAL A 44 -10.05 -8.12 -0.92
N ASN A 45 -8.77 -8.00 -0.68
CA ASN A 45 -8.19 -6.90 0.09
C ASN A 45 -6.99 -6.31 -0.66
N GLY A 46 -6.51 -5.19 -0.18
CA GLY A 46 -5.33 -4.54 -0.72
C GLY A 46 -4.26 -4.29 0.32
N ILE A 47 -3.02 -4.18 -0.13
CA ILE A 47 -1.92 -3.67 0.67
C ILE A 47 -1.35 -2.49 -0.09
N ALA A 48 -1.21 -1.35 0.59
CA ALA A 48 -0.65 -0.13 0.01
C ALA A 48 0.68 0.17 0.69
N PRO A 49 1.80 -0.32 0.11
CA PRO A 49 3.11 -0.07 0.69
C PRO A 49 3.58 1.35 0.43
N GLY A 50 4.38 1.86 1.35
CA GLY A 50 5.09 3.10 1.18
C GLY A 50 6.56 2.86 0.84
N LEU A 51 7.45 3.55 1.54
CA LEU A 51 8.90 3.48 1.31
C LEU A 51 9.46 2.18 1.90
N ILE A 52 9.58 1.15 1.08
CA ILE A 52 10.07 -0.17 1.48
C ILE A 52 11.41 -0.49 0.79
N LEU A 53 11.48 -0.26 -0.53
CA LEU A 53 12.66 -0.54 -1.34
C LEU A 53 13.08 0.71 -2.08
N SER A 54 14.38 0.85 -2.33
CA SER A 54 14.87 1.90 -3.21
C SER A 54 14.48 1.59 -4.66
N PRO A 55 14.34 2.61 -5.52
CA PRO A 55 14.20 2.38 -6.94
C PRO A 55 15.36 1.55 -7.48
N GLN A 56 15.13 0.87 -8.61
CA GLN A 56 16.16 0.07 -9.27
C GLN A 56 17.44 0.92 -9.47
N GLY A 57 18.57 0.40 -9.02
CA GLY A 57 19.83 1.13 -9.04
C GLY A 57 20.04 2.10 -7.88
N GLY A 58 19.07 2.23 -6.97
CA GLY A 58 19.22 3.04 -5.77
C GLY A 58 20.02 2.33 -4.69
N SER A 59 20.48 3.12 -3.72
CA SER A 59 21.27 2.62 -2.60
C SER A 59 20.47 2.70 -1.30
N ILE A 60 21.04 2.13 -0.23
CA ILE A 60 20.47 2.26 1.12
C ILE A 60 20.42 3.73 1.56
N ASP A 61 21.34 4.56 1.06
CA ASP A 61 21.33 6.01 1.34
C ASP A 61 20.04 6.67 0.86
N TYR A 62 19.50 6.22 -0.27
CA TYR A 62 18.22 6.70 -0.76
C TYR A 62 17.12 6.46 0.27
N LEU A 63 17.06 5.24 0.81
CA LEU A 63 16.05 4.88 1.81
C LEU A 63 16.22 5.71 3.08
N GLU A 64 17.45 5.90 3.55
CA GLU A 64 17.72 6.67 4.75
C GLU A 64 17.32 8.13 4.60
N LYS A 65 17.63 8.75 3.45
CA LYS A 65 17.25 10.14 3.17
C LYS A 65 15.73 10.29 3.05
N ALA A 66 15.09 9.40 2.31
CA ALA A 66 13.65 9.44 2.10
C ALA A 66 12.89 9.17 3.41
N ALA A 67 13.45 8.34 4.28
CA ALA A 67 12.85 8.02 5.57
C ALA A 67 12.66 9.25 6.47
N LYS A 68 13.48 10.28 6.31
CA LYS A 68 13.35 11.51 7.08
C LYS A 68 12.03 12.23 6.82
N LYS A 69 11.39 11.99 5.68
CA LYS A 69 10.11 12.57 5.30
C LYS A 69 8.92 11.73 5.74
N VAL A 70 9.15 10.51 6.19
CA VAL A 70 8.10 9.63 6.70
C VAL A 70 7.79 10.03 8.15
N PRO A 71 6.52 10.11 8.55
CA PRO A 71 6.16 10.49 9.93
C PRO A 71 6.86 9.64 11.00
N THR A 72 7.00 8.33 10.80
CA THR A 72 7.72 7.47 11.75
C THR A 72 9.24 7.61 11.67
N LYS A 73 9.76 8.38 10.70
CA LYS A 73 11.19 8.62 10.48
C LYS A 73 11.98 7.37 10.12
N ASN A 74 11.30 6.34 9.66
CA ASN A 74 11.91 5.09 9.22
C ASN A 74 11.33 4.69 7.87
N HIS A 75 12.09 3.94 7.09
CA HIS A 75 11.52 3.21 5.98
C HIS A 75 10.98 1.87 6.49
N GLY A 76 10.08 1.26 5.73
CA GLY A 76 9.60 -0.08 6.05
C GLY A 76 10.55 -1.16 5.55
N SER A 77 10.13 -2.40 5.72
CA SER A 77 10.86 -3.58 5.29
C SER A 77 9.92 -4.58 4.64
N MET A 78 10.49 -5.57 3.95
CA MET A 78 9.69 -6.67 3.40
C MET A 78 8.94 -7.42 4.51
N GLU A 79 9.54 -7.51 5.70
CA GLU A 79 8.87 -8.14 6.83
C GLU A 79 7.58 -7.42 7.21
N ASN A 80 7.57 -6.09 7.15
CA ASN A 80 6.34 -5.32 7.42
C ASN A 80 5.23 -5.68 6.43
N LEU A 81 5.56 -5.89 5.16
CA LEU A 81 4.58 -6.33 4.16
C LEU A 81 4.08 -7.74 4.42
N LEU A 82 4.98 -8.65 4.82
CA LEU A 82 4.60 -10.02 5.15
C LEU A 82 3.68 -10.07 6.37
N GLN A 83 3.93 -9.23 7.37
CA GLN A 83 3.06 -9.12 8.53
C GLN A 83 1.67 -8.61 8.14
N ALA A 84 1.60 -7.66 7.22
CA ALA A 84 0.32 -7.17 6.71
C ALA A 84 -0.43 -8.28 5.96
N PHE A 85 0.29 -9.04 5.15
CA PHE A 85 -0.27 -10.19 4.44
C PHE A 85 -0.84 -11.22 5.43
N ASP A 86 -0.07 -11.57 6.44
CA ASP A 86 -0.49 -12.54 7.47
C ASP A 86 -1.73 -12.07 8.20
N TYR A 87 -1.79 -10.79 8.57
CA TYR A 87 -2.97 -10.21 9.20
C TYR A 87 -4.22 -10.38 8.33
N LEU A 88 -4.13 -10.03 7.05
CA LEU A 88 -5.25 -10.15 6.13
C LEU A 88 -5.65 -11.60 5.88
N LEU A 89 -4.68 -12.50 5.85
CA LEU A 89 -4.92 -13.92 5.67
C LEU A 89 -5.66 -14.52 6.87
N GLU A 90 -5.23 -14.18 8.07
CA GLU A 90 -5.76 -14.76 9.30
C GLU A 90 -7.10 -14.18 9.73
N ASN A 91 -7.32 -12.88 9.49
CA ASN A 91 -8.55 -12.24 9.91
C ASN A 91 -9.62 -12.38 8.82
N GLN A 92 -10.45 -13.41 8.94
CA GLN A 92 -11.44 -13.76 7.94
C GLN A 92 -12.62 -12.79 7.86
N PHE A 93 -12.71 -11.83 8.76
CA PHE A 93 -13.77 -10.83 8.73
C PHE A 93 -13.35 -9.52 8.09
N VAL A 94 -12.15 -9.47 7.52
CA VAL A 94 -11.65 -8.31 6.78
C VAL A 94 -11.82 -8.57 5.28
N ASN A 95 -12.60 -7.72 4.62
CA ASN A 95 -12.91 -7.84 3.20
C ASN A 95 -13.12 -6.45 2.60
N GLY A 96 -12.48 -6.15 1.49
CA GLY A 96 -12.58 -4.85 0.83
C GLY A 96 -11.70 -3.77 1.44
N ASP A 97 -10.84 -4.11 2.37
CA ASP A 97 -9.97 -3.16 3.05
C ASP A 97 -8.64 -3.02 2.32
N THR A 98 -8.07 -1.82 2.37
CA THR A 98 -6.71 -1.56 1.92
C THR A 98 -5.88 -1.18 3.14
N LEU A 99 -4.90 -2.02 3.46
CA LEU A 99 -4.04 -1.81 4.61
C LEU A 99 -2.81 -1.01 4.17
N PHE A 100 -2.67 0.19 4.70
CA PHE A 100 -1.55 1.06 4.38
C PHE A 100 -0.36 0.73 5.28
N VAL A 101 0.75 0.37 4.65
CA VAL A 101 2.00 0.01 5.33
C VAL A 101 3.05 1.03 4.90
N ASP A 102 2.96 2.23 5.43
CA ASP A 102 3.66 3.39 4.89
C ASP A 102 4.25 4.33 5.95
N GLY A 103 4.20 3.95 7.23
CA GLY A 103 4.71 4.79 8.31
C GLY A 103 3.99 6.13 8.45
N GLY A 104 2.80 6.25 7.87
CA GLY A 104 2.03 7.48 7.86
C GLY A 104 2.33 8.41 6.69
N ALA A 105 3.18 7.97 5.74
CA ALA A 105 3.61 8.81 4.61
C ALA A 105 2.46 9.36 3.78
N SER A 106 1.38 8.58 3.63
CA SER A 106 0.21 9.00 2.84
C SER A 106 -0.57 10.16 3.46
N TRP A 107 -0.33 10.47 4.72
CA TRP A 107 -1.03 11.55 5.42
C TRP A 107 -0.26 12.87 5.41
N ARG A 108 0.98 12.89 4.94
CA ARG A 108 1.76 14.13 4.91
C ARG A 108 1.26 15.05 3.78
N CYS A 109 1.42 16.35 4.01
CA CYS A 109 0.92 17.38 3.09
C CYS A 109 1.83 17.65 1.89
N SER A 110 3.05 17.16 1.88
CA SER A 110 4.01 17.48 0.81
C SER A 110 4.54 16.24 0.11
#